data_28d62f3b8aea5a0fc1cef42286bbe1a6
#
_entry.id   28d62f3b8aea5a0fc1cef42286bbe1a6
#
_cell.length_a   1.000
_cell.length_b   1.000
_cell.length_c   1.000
_cell.angle_alpha   90.00
_cell.angle_beta   90.00
_cell.angle_gamma   90.00
#
_symmetry.space_group_name_H-M   'P 1'
#
loop_
_entity.id
_entity.type
_entity.pdbx_description
1 polymer ?
#
loop_
_entity_poly.entity_id
_entity_poly.type
_entity_poly.pdbx_seq_one_letter_code
_entity_poly.pdbx_strand_id
1 'polypeptide(L)'
;MITLVLGGARSGKSAVAERLVTALGDGDSVTYVATAVVDPSDADFASRIAEHRARRPPTWTTVESGPDLPGVLAGLDGPVLVDSLGTWVAGCGHDGSAAAPVDATALCDALLTRHGPTVVVSEEVGMGVHPSTEAGRRFRDTLGTVNAAVADVAGDVWLVVAGRLLPLARAES
;
A
#
# COMPACT_ATOMS: atom_id res chain seq x y z
N MET A 1 5.71 -4.80 -14.04
CA MET A 1 6.64 -3.90 -13.31
C MET A 1 6.01 -3.53 -11.98
N ILE A 2 6.73 -3.73 -10.85
CA ILE A 2 6.26 -3.43 -9.50
C ILE A 2 7.06 -2.23 -8.98
N THR A 3 6.38 -1.22 -8.45
CA THR A 3 7.00 -0.03 -7.84
C THR A 3 6.49 0.11 -6.40
N LEU A 4 7.38 0.14 -5.42
CA LEU A 4 7.04 0.38 -4.02
C LEU A 4 7.28 1.86 -3.67
N VAL A 5 6.28 2.52 -3.08
CA VAL A 5 6.34 3.90 -2.64
C VAL A 5 6.17 3.96 -1.13
N LEU A 6 7.28 4.17 -0.43
CA LEU A 6 7.35 4.30 1.02
C LEU A 6 7.24 5.76 1.46
N GLY A 7 6.76 6.00 2.67
CA GLY A 7 6.80 7.33 3.27
C GLY A 7 6.02 7.45 4.56
N GLY A 8 6.40 8.41 5.40
CA GLY A 8 5.72 8.71 6.65
C GLY A 8 4.31 9.32 6.47
N ALA A 9 3.66 9.60 7.59
CA ALA A 9 2.38 10.29 7.58
C ALA A 9 2.51 11.66 6.88
N ARG A 10 1.54 12.01 6.03
CA ARG A 10 1.49 13.28 5.29
C ARG A 10 2.73 13.57 4.42
N SER A 11 3.52 12.56 4.06
CA SER A 11 4.70 12.71 3.18
C SER A 11 4.35 13.10 1.74
N GLY A 12 3.10 12.86 1.30
CA GLY A 12 2.67 13.03 -0.08
C GLY A 12 2.78 11.75 -0.92
N LYS A 13 3.07 10.59 -0.28
CA LYS A 13 3.28 9.30 -0.96
C LYS A 13 2.13 8.87 -1.87
N SER A 14 0.86 9.00 -1.42
CA SER A 14 -0.30 8.60 -2.26
C SER A 14 -0.39 9.47 -3.52
N ALA A 15 -0.18 10.79 -3.41
CA ALA A 15 -0.20 11.68 -4.59
C ALA A 15 0.96 11.39 -5.56
N VAL A 16 2.11 10.95 -5.04
CA VAL A 16 3.23 10.47 -5.88
C VAL A 16 2.85 9.18 -6.58
N ALA A 17 2.29 8.22 -5.86
CA ALA A 17 1.89 6.92 -6.38
C ALA A 17 0.78 7.03 -7.44
N GLU A 18 -0.20 7.93 -7.25
CA GLU A 18 -1.24 8.25 -8.24
C GLU A 18 -0.61 8.73 -9.57
N ARG A 19 0.39 9.63 -9.52
CA ARG A 19 1.10 10.08 -10.72
C ARG A 19 1.93 8.99 -11.38
N LEU A 20 2.60 8.15 -10.58
CA LEU A 20 3.41 7.05 -11.11
C LEU A 20 2.56 6.01 -11.83
N VAL A 21 1.46 5.54 -11.22
CA VAL A 21 0.59 4.54 -11.86
C VAL A 21 -0.07 5.08 -13.12
N THR A 22 -0.46 6.36 -13.14
CA THR A 22 -0.99 7.03 -14.34
C THR A 22 0.04 7.04 -15.47
N ALA A 23 1.29 7.39 -15.17
CA ALA A 23 2.36 7.42 -16.16
C ALA A 23 2.74 6.03 -16.69
N LEU A 24 2.66 5.00 -15.85
CA LEU A 24 2.99 3.62 -16.22
C LEU A 24 1.85 2.91 -16.98
N GLY A 25 0.62 3.36 -16.82
CA GLY A 25 -0.58 2.74 -17.36
C GLY A 25 -1.13 3.39 -18.61
N ASP A 26 -0.38 4.27 -19.30
CA ASP A 26 -0.87 5.08 -20.42
C ASP A 26 -2.11 5.96 -20.09
N GLY A 27 -2.38 6.17 -18.81
CA GLY A 27 -3.31 7.18 -18.29
C GLY A 27 -4.78 6.79 -18.19
N ASP A 28 -5.24 5.73 -18.83
CA ASP A 28 -6.68 5.59 -19.12
C ASP A 28 -7.50 4.73 -18.16
N SER A 29 -6.96 3.71 -17.56
CA SER A 29 -7.76 2.79 -16.72
C SER A 29 -6.91 2.20 -15.60
N VAL A 30 -6.95 2.82 -14.44
CA VAL A 30 -6.27 2.33 -13.24
C VAL A 30 -7.28 1.70 -12.29
N THR A 31 -6.98 0.51 -11.78
CA THR A 31 -7.71 -0.05 -10.65
C THR A 31 -7.03 0.38 -9.35
N TYR A 32 -7.76 1.16 -8.56
CA TYR A 32 -7.36 1.54 -7.20
C TYR A 32 -7.84 0.49 -6.21
N VAL A 33 -6.92 -0.18 -5.55
CA VAL A 33 -7.22 -1.16 -4.50
C VAL A 33 -7.15 -0.48 -3.14
N ALA A 34 -8.34 -0.26 -2.56
CA ALA A 34 -8.49 0.26 -1.20
C ALA A 34 -8.36 -0.88 -0.20
N THR A 35 -7.40 -0.77 0.70
CA THR A 35 -7.13 -1.81 1.71
C THR A 35 -7.69 -1.47 3.08
N ALA A 36 -8.13 -0.22 3.27
CA ALA A 36 -8.64 0.26 4.53
C ALA A 36 -10.05 -0.30 4.81
N VAL A 37 -10.26 -0.82 6.01
CA VAL A 37 -11.60 -1.06 6.55
C VAL A 37 -12.11 0.25 7.12
N VAL A 38 -13.21 0.76 6.55
CA VAL A 38 -13.81 2.02 7.01
C VAL A 38 -14.58 1.78 8.29
N ASP A 39 -14.13 2.39 9.40
CA ASP A 39 -14.95 2.52 10.59
C ASP A 39 -15.87 3.74 10.42
N PRO A 40 -17.21 3.56 10.35
CA PRO A 40 -18.13 4.67 10.20
C PRO A 40 -18.10 5.68 11.37
N SER A 41 -17.54 5.30 12.51
CA SER A 41 -17.41 6.16 13.69
C SER A 41 -16.19 7.09 13.65
N ASP A 42 -15.19 6.82 12.78
CA ASP A 42 -14.00 7.65 12.60
C ASP A 42 -14.22 8.70 11.49
N ALA A 43 -14.73 9.87 11.90
CA ALA A 43 -15.05 10.96 10.97
C ALA A 43 -13.79 11.56 10.30
N ASP A 44 -12.64 11.58 10.98
CA ASP A 44 -11.37 12.07 10.40
C ASP A 44 -10.89 11.12 9.30
N PHE A 45 -10.96 9.83 9.55
CA PHE A 45 -10.61 8.80 8.57
C PHE A 45 -11.55 8.81 7.36
N ALA A 46 -12.85 8.94 7.59
CA ALA A 46 -13.85 9.05 6.52
C ALA A 46 -13.63 10.30 5.65
N SER A 47 -13.30 11.45 6.26
CA SER A 47 -12.96 12.68 5.52
C SER A 47 -11.72 12.49 4.64
N ARG A 48 -10.68 11.85 5.14
CA ARG A 48 -9.45 11.56 4.38
C ARG A 48 -9.71 10.64 3.20
N ILE A 49 -10.55 9.61 3.36
CA ILE A 49 -10.96 8.74 2.25
C ILE A 49 -11.73 9.54 1.20
N ALA A 50 -12.64 10.44 1.60
CA ALA A 50 -13.39 11.28 0.68
C ALA A 50 -12.47 12.22 -0.12
N GLU A 51 -11.48 12.84 0.53
CA GLU A 51 -10.45 13.66 -0.13
C GLU A 51 -9.64 12.86 -1.14
N HIS A 52 -9.23 11.63 -0.79
CA HIS A 52 -8.52 10.73 -1.70
C HIS A 52 -9.38 10.32 -2.90
N ARG A 53 -10.68 10.05 -2.68
CA ARG A 53 -11.63 9.76 -3.77
C ARG A 53 -11.82 10.95 -4.71
N ALA A 54 -11.94 12.15 -4.17
CA ALA A 54 -12.17 13.37 -4.96
C ALA A 54 -11.01 13.74 -5.89
N ARG A 55 -9.79 13.29 -5.61
CA ARG A 55 -8.60 13.56 -6.44
C ARG A 55 -8.46 12.60 -7.62
N ARG A 56 -9.11 11.43 -7.56
CA ARG A 56 -8.95 10.40 -8.59
C ARG A 56 -9.74 10.75 -9.84
N PRO A 57 -9.19 10.46 -11.03
CA PRO A 57 -9.96 10.58 -12.26
C PRO A 57 -11.23 9.70 -12.22
N PRO A 58 -12.34 10.13 -12.81
CA PRO A 58 -13.58 9.34 -12.83
C PRO A 58 -13.47 8.04 -13.64
N THR A 59 -12.42 7.90 -14.44
CA THR A 59 -12.09 6.69 -15.21
C THR A 59 -11.48 5.57 -14.35
N TRP A 60 -11.05 5.89 -13.12
CA TRP A 60 -10.47 4.88 -12.23
C TRP A 60 -11.55 4.02 -11.57
N THR A 61 -11.32 2.72 -11.54
CA THR A 61 -12.16 1.78 -10.80
C THR A 61 -11.61 1.60 -9.38
N THR A 62 -12.49 1.56 -8.37
CA THR A 62 -12.10 1.26 -6.99
C THR A 62 -12.58 -0.14 -6.62
N VAL A 63 -11.66 -0.94 -6.06
CA VAL A 63 -11.92 -2.26 -5.50
C VAL A 63 -11.48 -2.24 -4.03
N GLU A 64 -12.31 -2.76 -3.14
CA GLU A 64 -11.97 -2.93 -1.73
C GLU A 64 -11.43 -4.35 -1.53
N SER A 65 -10.21 -4.47 -1.00
CA SER A 65 -9.60 -5.79 -0.83
C SER A 65 -9.96 -6.47 0.49
N GLY A 66 -10.31 -5.70 1.49
CA GLY A 66 -10.39 -6.25 2.85
C GLY A 66 -9.06 -6.94 3.23
N PRO A 67 -9.13 -8.04 4.03
CA PRO A 67 -7.95 -8.80 4.43
C PRO A 67 -7.30 -9.59 3.29
N ASP A 68 -8.08 -9.97 2.26
CA ASP A 68 -7.60 -10.82 1.14
C ASP A 68 -7.01 -9.99 -0.02
N LEU A 69 -6.04 -9.13 0.29
CA LEU A 69 -5.31 -8.37 -0.72
C LEU A 69 -4.63 -9.26 -1.79
N PRO A 70 -3.95 -10.38 -1.42
CA PRO A 70 -3.36 -11.27 -2.42
C PRO A 70 -4.37 -11.85 -3.40
N GLY A 71 -5.52 -12.36 -2.92
CA GLY A 71 -6.57 -12.93 -3.77
C GLY A 71 -7.20 -11.90 -4.71
N VAL A 72 -7.42 -10.69 -4.21
CA VAL A 72 -7.92 -9.57 -5.04
C VAL A 72 -6.91 -9.23 -6.14
N LEU A 73 -5.62 -9.09 -5.81
CA LEU A 73 -4.58 -8.76 -6.79
C LEU A 73 -4.44 -9.83 -7.89
N ALA A 74 -4.54 -11.10 -7.54
CA ALA A 74 -4.45 -12.21 -8.49
C ALA A 74 -5.57 -12.19 -9.55
N GLY A 75 -6.71 -11.56 -9.24
CA GLY A 75 -7.85 -11.41 -10.16
C GLY A 75 -7.84 -10.13 -11.00
N LEU A 76 -6.83 -9.25 -10.86
CA LEU A 76 -6.79 -7.97 -11.54
C LEU A 76 -5.73 -7.94 -12.65
N ASP A 77 -6.12 -7.44 -13.83
CA ASP A 77 -5.25 -7.11 -14.94
C ASP A 77 -5.06 -5.60 -15.09
N GLY A 78 -4.03 -5.21 -15.88
CA GLY A 78 -3.74 -3.81 -16.17
C GLY A 78 -3.12 -3.02 -15.02
N PRO A 79 -3.13 -1.68 -15.10
CA PRO A 79 -2.51 -0.83 -14.09
C PRO A 79 -3.24 -0.87 -12.75
N VAL A 80 -2.50 -1.10 -11.65
CA VAL A 80 -3.06 -1.16 -10.29
C VAL A 80 -2.29 -0.25 -9.34
N LEU A 81 -3.04 0.45 -8.50
CA LEU A 81 -2.53 1.19 -7.35
C LEU A 81 -3.08 0.57 -6.06
N VAL A 82 -2.21 0.08 -5.20
CA VAL A 82 -2.57 -0.40 -3.85
C VAL A 82 -2.30 0.70 -2.82
N ASP A 83 -3.31 1.15 -2.08
CA ASP A 83 -3.17 2.19 -1.05
C ASP A 83 -3.94 1.83 0.23
N SER A 84 -3.27 1.30 1.24
CA SER A 84 -1.84 1.05 1.46
C SER A 84 -1.59 -0.30 2.16
N LEU A 85 -0.33 -0.75 2.19
CA LEU A 85 0.03 -1.95 2.97
C LEU A 85 -0.14 -1.73 4.47
N GLY A 86 0.04 -0.51 4.98
CA GLY A 86 -0.17 -0.22 6.39
C GLY A 86 -1.62 -0.42 6.81
N THR A 87 -2.60 0.04 6.02
CA THR A 87 -4.01 -0.19 6.30
C THR A 87 -4.43 -1.64 6.11
N TRP A 88 -3.81 -2.36 5.16
CA TRP A 88 -4.00 -3.81 5.03
C TRP A 88 -3.50 -4.58 6.25
N VAL A 89 -2.24 -4.34 6.68
CA VAL A 89 -1.66 -4.97 7.89
C VAL A 89 -2.49 -4.64 9.13
N ALA A 90 -2.98 -3.39 9.24
CA ALA A 90 -3.86 -2.99 10.34
C ALA A 90 -5.21 -3.72 10.31
N GLY A 91 -5.76 -4.02 9.13
CA GLY A 91 -7.01 -4.76 8.95
C GLY A 91 -6.86 -6.27 9.18
N CYS A 92 -5.65 -6.82 9.08
CA CYS A 92 -5.36 -8.23 9.31
C CYS A 92 -5.11 -8.47 10.81
N GLY A 93 -6.13 -8.87 11.58
CA GLY A 93 -5.91 -9.46 12.91
C GLY A 93 -5.76 -8.52 14.10
N HIS A 94 -6.40 -7.35 14.09
CA HIS A 94 -6.32 -6.40 15.22
C HIS A 94 -7.40 -6.57 16.30
N ASP A 95 -8.44 -7.34 16.06
CA ASP A 95 -9.63 -7.41 16.92
C ASP A 95 -9.88 -8.78 17.58
N GLY A 96 -8.90 -9.70 17.54
CA GLY A 96 -9.10 -11.05 18.05
C GLY A 96 -10.12 -11.86 17.25
N SER A 97 -10.66 -11.32 16.16
CA SER A 97 -11.41 -12.07 15.18
C SER A 97 -10.46 -13.02 14.43
N ALA A 98 -11.00 -14.07 13.84
CA ALA A 98 -10.24 -15.03 13.02
C ALA A 98 -9.83 -14.40 11.65
N ALA A 99 -9.37 -13.15 11.66
CA ALA A 99 -8.82 -12.51 10.47
C ALA A 99 -7.55 -13.26 10.03
N ALA A 100 -7.43 -13.49 8.74
CA ALA A 100 -6.29 -14.19 8.18
C ALA A 100 -4.98 -13.48 8.58
N PRO A 101 -3.93 -14.23 8.96
CA PRO A 101 -2.64 -13.63 9.25
C PRO A 101 -2.08 -12.92 8.00
N VAL A 102 -1.28 -11.87 8.22
CA VAL A 102 -0.57 -11.21 7.13
C VAL A 102 0.36 -12.21 6.44
N ASP A 103 0.09 -12.54 5.19
CA ASP A 103 0.92 -13.43 4.38
C ASP A 103 1.68 -12.60 3.32
N ALA A 104 2.91 -12.22 3.68
CA ALA A 104 3.79 -11.47 2.79
C ALA A 104 4.23 -12.29 1.56
N THR A 105 4.31 -13.61 1.69
CA THR A 105 4.68 -14.51 0.59
C THR A 105 3.57 -14.55 -0.45
N ALA A 106 2.33 -14.80 -0.03
CA ALA A 106 1.18 -14.78 -0.93
C ALA A 106 1.02 -13.41 -1.62
N LEU A 107 1.28 -12.30 -0.91
CA LEU A 107 1.28 -10.96 -1.50
C LEU A 107 2.35 -10.82 -2.60
N CYS A 108 3.58 -11.23 -2.33
CA CYS A 108 4.66 -11.16 -3.32
C CYS A 108 4.38 -12.04 -4.53
N ASP A 109 3.86 -13.25 -4.34
CA ASP A 109 3.48 -14.15 -5.43
C ASP A 109 2.38 -13.54 -6.30
N ALA A 110 1.36 -12.93 -5.71
CA ALA A 110 0.30 -12.23 -6.42
C ALA A 110 0.86 -11.03 -7.22
N LEU A 111 1.77 -10.24 -6.64
CA LEU A 111 2.42 -9.12 -7.31
C LEU A 111 3.28 -9.56 -8.50
N LEU A 112 3.99 -10.69 -8.39
CA LEU A 112 4.87 -11.22 -9.44
C LEU A 112 4.10 -11.86 -10.60
N THR A 113 2.96 -12.49 -10.32
CA THR A 113 2.20 -13.26 -11.30
C THR A 113 1.22 -12.43 -12.11
N ARG A 114 0.78 -11.27 -11.58
CA ARG A 114 -0.20 -10.43 -12.27
C ARG A 114 0.38 -9.71 -13.51
N HIS A 115 -0.50 -9.45 -14.47
CA HIS A 115 -0.17 -8.70 -15.67
C HIS A 115 -0.47 -7.20 -15.51
N GLY A 116 0.50 -6.36 -15.89
CA GLY A 116 0.41 -4.92 -15.85
C GLY A 116 1.23 -4.26 -14.73
N PRO A 117 1.41 -2.92 -14.82
CA PRO A 117 2.17 -2.18 -13.82
C PRO A 117 1.42 -2.12 -12.49
N THR A 118 2.17 -2.23 -11.39
CA THR A 118 1.63 -2.15 -10.05
C THR A 118 2.42 -1.13 -9.24
N VAL A 119 1.73 -0.15 -8.68
CA VAL A 119 2.30 0.76 -7.69
C VAL A 119 1.72 0.42 -6.33
N VAL A 120 2.58 0.17 -5.36
CA VAL A 120 2.20 -0.20 -3.99
C VAL A 120 2.62 0.91 -3.05
N VAL A 121 1.67 1.46 -2.30
CA VAL A 121 1.93 2.47 -1.26
C VAL A 121 2.09 1.78 0.08
N SER A 122 3.08 2.20 0.85
CA SER A 122 3.24 1.75 2.23
C SER A 122 3.77 2.84 3.15
N GLU A 123 3.46 2.70 4.44
CA GLU A 123 3.98 3.55 5.48
C GLU A 123 5.37 3.09 5.91
N GLU A 124 6.32 4.05 5.99
CA GLU A 124 7.56 3.83 6.72
C GLU A 124 7.36 4.24 8.19
N VAL A 125 7.32 3.25 9.08
CA VAL A 125 7.03 3.43 10.51
C VAL A 125 8.21 3.07 11.41
N GLY A 126 9.30 2.54 10.83
CA GLY A 126 10.46 2.07 11.58
C GLY A 126 11.38 3.20 12.05
N MET A 127 11.39 4.35 11.35
CA MET A 127 12.25 5.49 11.66
C MET A 127 11.67 6.42 12.75
N GLY A 128 10.50 6.09 13.30
CA GLY A 128 9.83 6.88 14.34
C GLY A 128 10.21 6.48 15.75
N VAL A 129 9.54 7.11 16.74
CA VAL A 129 9.68 6.75 18.16
C VAL A 129 9.18 5.33 18.40
N HIS A 130 9.90 4.58 19.25
CA HIS A 130 9.52 3.21 19.61
C HIS A 130 8.10 3.17 20.21
N PRO A 131 7.17 2.36 19.65
CA PRO A 131 5.80 2.33 20.13
C PRO A 131 5.69 1.84 21.57
N SER A 132 4.91 2.53 22.40
CA SER A 132 4.73 2.22 23.80
C SER A 132 3.86 0.98 24.04
N THR A 133 2.97 0.65 23.10
CA THR A 133 2.06 -0.50 23.18
C THR A 133 2.61 -1.73 22.46
N GLU A 134 2.22 -2.92 22.93
CA GLU A 134 2.58 -4.16 22.25
C GLU A 134 1.98 -4.25 20.84
N ALA A 135 0.72 -3.83 20.69
CA ALA A 135 0.06 -3.79 19.38
C ALA A 135 0.80 -2.88 18.39
N GLY A 136 1.24 -1.70 18.84
CA GLY A 136 2.02 -0.79 18.00
C GLY A 136 3.37 -1.36 17.58
N ARG A 137 4.08 -2.07 18.48
CA ARG A 137 5.33 -2.76 18.15
C ARG A 137 5.11 -3.87 17.14
N ARG A 138 4.08 -4.69 17.36
CA ARG A 138 3.72 -5.79 16.44
C ARG A 138 3.37 -5.25 15.05
N PHE A 139 2.54 -4.21 14.97
CA PHE A 139 2.21 -3.53 13.71
C PHE A 139 3.47 -3.04 12.98
N ARG A 140 4.34 -2.29 13.68
CA ARG A 140 5.59 -1.78 13.12
C ARG A 140 6.47 -2.90 12.57
N ASP A 141 6.65 -3.96 13.34
CA ASP A 141 7.54 -5.07 12.98
C ASP A 141 6.97 -5.90 11.82
N THR A 142 5.64 -6.14 11.82
CA THR A 142 4.95 -6.82 10.71
C THR A 142 5.01 -6.00 9.43
N LEU A 143 4.70 -4.70 9.50
CA LEU A 143 4.74 -3.83 8.33
C LEU A 143 6.17 -3.70 7.78
N GLY A 144 7.18 -3.63 8.65
CA GLY A 144 8.57 -3.63 8.24
C GLY A 144 8.96 -4.89 7.48
N THR A 145 8.50 -6.07 7.95
CA THR A 145 8.72 -7.35 7.25
C THR A 145 8.03 -7.38 5.88
N VAL A 146 6.79 -6.92 5.80
CA VAL A 146 6.05 -6.83 4.53
C VAL A 146 6.74 -5.85 3.57
N ASN A 147 7.15 -4.69 4.06
CA ASN A 147 7.86 -3.69 3.23
C ASN A 147 9.16 -4.26 2.66
N ALA A 148 9.94 -4.98 3.45
CA ALA A 148 11.16 -5.63 2.99
C ALA A 148 10.87 -6.69 1.92
N ALA A 149 9.88 -7.56 2.14
CA ALA A 149 9.49 -8.59 1.17
C ALA A 149 9.02 -7.99 -0.16
N VAL A 150 8.19 -6.95 -0.13
CA VAL A 150 7.72 -6.27 -1.35
C VAL A 150 8.86 -5.51 -2.04
N ALA A 151 9.78 -4.89 -1.28
CA ALA A 151 10.96 -4.23 -1.84
C ALA A 151 11.88 -5.22 -2.58
N ASP A 152 11.96 -6.48 -2.11
CA ASP A 152 12.76 -7.52 -2.76
C ASP A 152 12.23 -7.93 -4.15
N VAL A 153 10.94 -7.84 -4.37
CA VAL A 153 10.32 -8.17 -5.67
C VAL A 153 10.03 -6.95 -6.52
N ALA A 154 10.14 -5.73 -5.97
CA ALA A 154 9.94 -4.49 -6.69
C ALA A 154 11.11 -4.17 -7.62
N GLY A 155 10.81 -3.66 -8.81
CA GLY A 155 11.82 -3.12 -9.73
C GLY A 155 12.31 -1.73 -9.29
N ASP A 156 11.40 -0.93 -8.71
CA ASP A 156 11.71 0.41 -8.20
C ASP A 156 11.18 0.57 -6.78
N VAL A 157 11.99 1.15 -5.91
CA VAL A 157 11.61 1.50 -4.54
C VAL A 157 11.90 2.98 -4.29
N TRP A 158 10.89 3.72 -3.84
CA TRP A 158 10.99 5.15 -3.58
C TRP A 158 10.61 5.48 -2.14
N LEU A 159 11.40 6.34 -1.50
CA LEU A 159 11.03 6.98 -0.24
C LEU A 159 10.54 8.41 -0.50
N VAL A 160 9.35 8.74 0.00
CA VAL A 160 8.75 10.07 -0.13
C VAL A 160 8.85 10.81 1.20
N VAL A 161 9.54 11.95 1.16
CA VAL A 161 9.67 12.86 2.29
C VAL A 161 9.30 14.27 1.84
N ALA A 162 8.31 14.88 2.47
CA ALA A 162 7.84 16.25 2.15
C ALA A 162 7.58 16.47 0.65
N GLY A 163 6.95 15.49 -0.01
CA GLY A 163 6.65 15.51 -1.45
C GLY A 163 7.86 15.29 -2.37
N ARG A 164 9.02 14.97 -1.82
CA ARG A 164 10.26 14.70 -2.56
C ARG A 164 10.50 13.20 -2.67
N LEU A 165 10.99 12.75 -3.83
CA LEU A 165 11.32 11.37 -4.14
C LEU A 165 12.80 11.11 -3.89
N LEU A 166 13.08 10.05 -3.14
CA LEU A 166 14.42 9.49 -2.97
C LEU A 166 14.40 8.04 -3.48
N PRO A 167 15.17 7.70 -4.53
CA PRO A 167 15.29 6.31 -4.97
C PRO A 167 16.08 5.52 -3.93
N LEU A 168 15.62 4.31 -3.63
CA LEU A 168 16.31 3.38 -2.74
C LEU A 168 16.94 2.28 -3.59
N ALA A 169 18.26 2.28 -3.65
CA ALA A 169 18.99 1.20 -4.29
C ALA A 169 19.04 -0.03 -3.37
N ARG A 170 19.07 -1.21 -3.97
CA ARG A 170 19.34 -2.44 -3.24
C ARG A 170 20.76 -2.35 -2.65
N ALA A 171 20.90 -2.71 -1.36
CA ALA A 171 22.22 -2.83 -0.77
C ALA A 171 23.00 -3.93 -1.49
N GLU A 172 24.21 -3.62 -1.97
CA GLU A 172 25.12 -4.63 -2.50
C GLU A 172 25.53 -5.55 -1.35
N SER A 173 25.38 -6.85 -1.53
CA SER A 173 25.77 -7.89 -0.57
C SER A 173 27.27 -8.19 -0.65
#